data_202db1e946c7ac921ecb94decd8c0a57
#
_entry.id   202db1e946c7ac921ecb94decd8c0a57
#
_cell.length_a   1.000
_cell.length_b   1.000
_cell.length_c   1.000
_cell.angle_alpha   90.00
_cell.angle_beta   90.00
_cell.angle_gamma   90.00
#
_symmetry.space_group_name_H-M   'P 1'
#
loop_
_entity.id
_entity.type
_entity.pdbx_description
1 polymer ?
#
loop_
_entity_poly.entity_id
_entity_poly.type
_entity_poly.pdbx_seq_one_letter_code
_entity_poly.pdbx_strand_id
1 'polypeptide(L)'
;TINNELEEWINQSKPISNLPVIQEWDTFTIPYTSGTTGKPKGVLVPYRSRILQLFGMAVEYGCYSPDDRFLAIAPMCHGAGMIFALAPIFFGGYAEIMDQFDPEEIVTALKKEHITGFFGVPTHFHGILSLENAILEKNKPASLETIISNAAALPQAIKEEIVKVFGDNVLHETYGSTEGGIISNLRPADQLRKLQCVGQPFPCTYIKVINESGDECNPNEVGEIFSSSPYLFNGYWKRPKETEEALDQGWLTVGDLAKRDDEGYLYIVDRKKDMVISGGINI
;
A
#
# COMPACT_ATOMS: atom_id res chain seq x y z
N THR A 1 -5.65 -29.61 6.29
CA THR A 1 -5.92 -29.81 7.73
C THR A 1 -6.51 -28.55 8.36
N ILE A 2 -5.89 -27.38 8.28
CA ILE A 2 -6.44 -26.12 8.84
C ILE A 2 -7.82 -25.79 8.25
N ASN A 3 -8.04 -26.01 6.96
CA ASN A 3 -9.33 -25.75 6.31
C ASN A 3 -10.46 -26.63 6.88
N ASN A 4 -10.18 -27.92 7.16
CA ASN A 4 -11.21 -28.81 7.74
C ASN A 4 -11.56 -28.39 9.17
N GLU A 5 -10.57 -28.04 9.99
CA GLU A 5 -10.81 -27.57 11.37
C GLU A 5 -11.59 -26.24 11.39
N LEU A 6 -11.30 -25.32 10.46
CA LEU A 6 -12.03 -24.06 10.32
C LEU A 6 -13.49 -24.31 9.92
N GLU A 7 -13.74 -25.16 8.93
CA GLU A 7 -15.08 -25.53 8.49
C GLU A 7 -15.89 -26.19 9.62
N GLU A 8 -15.27 -27.10 10.37
CA GLU A 8 -15.92 -27.71 11.54
C GLU A 8 -16.26 -26.67 12.61
N TRP A 9 -15.35 -25.75 12.89
CA TRP A 9 -15.58 -24.66 13.85
C TRP A 9 -16.69 -23.72 13.40
N ILE A 10 -16.73 -23.32 12.12
CA ILE A 10 -17.79 -22.50 11.55
C ILE A 10 -19.14 -23.20 11.69
N ASN A 11 -19.23 -24.50 11.32
CA ASN A 11 -20.45 -25.27 11.36
C ASN A 11 -21.00 -25.51 12.79
N GLN A 12 -20.11 -25.51 13.80
CA GLN A 12 -20.47 -25.62 15.20
C GLN A 12 -20.82 -24.27 15.85
N SER A 13 -20.48 -23.16 15.20
CA SER A 13 -20.71 -21.82 15.73
C SER A 13 -22.14 -21.35 15.48
N LYS A 14 -22.69 -20.58 16.41
CA LYS A 14 -23.98 -19.93 16.21
C LYS A 14 -23.77 -18.53 15.63
N PRO A 15 -24.64 -18.08 14.70
CA PRO A 15 -24.61 -16.69 14.24
C PRO A 15 -24.72 -15.71 15.43
N ILE A 16 -23.95 -14.64 15.38
CA ILE A 16 -24.05 -13.56 16.37
C ILE A 16 -25.39 -12.84 16.15
N SER A 17 -26.24 -12.85 17.16
CA SER A 17 -27.56 -12.23 17.10
C SER A 17 -27.53 -10.69 17.32
N ASN A 18 -26.54 -10.20 18.07
CA ASN A 18 -26.36 -8.79 18.37
C ASN A 18 -24.94 -8.35 18.01
N LEU A 19 -24.80 -7.61 16.92
CA LEU A 19 -23.52 -6.99 16.56
C LEU A 19 -23.24 -5.80 17.50
N PRO A 20 -21.98 -5.59 17.93
CA PRO A 20 -21.62 -4.42 18.71
C PRO A 20 -21.84 -3.15 17.89
N VAL A 21 -22.20 -2.06 18.57
CA VAL A 21 -22.21 -0.73 17.94
C VAL A 21 -20.77 -0.28 17.77
N ILE A 22 -20.34 -0.09 16.52
CA ILE A 22 -18.98 0.35 16.19
C ILE A 22 -19.01 1.86 16.00
N GLN A 23 -18.07 2.55 16.66
CA GLN A 23 -17.83 3.98 16.45
C GLN A 23 -16.73 4.20 15.43
N GLU A 24 -16.74 5.32 14.74
CA GLU A 24 -15.76 5.62 13.68
C GLU A 24 -14.30 5.60 14.17
N TRP A 25 -14.08 5.92 15.43
CA TRP A 25 -12.76 5.96 16.07
C TRP A 25 -12.36 4.66 16.77
N ASP A 26 -13.23 3.66 16.80
CA ASP A 26 -12.86 2.33 17.28
C ASP A 26 -11.76 1.73 16.40
N THR A 27 -10.88 0.94 17.03
CA THR A 27 -9.78 0.31 16.30
C THR A 27 -10.30 -0.81 15.41
N PHE A 28 -10.07 -0.67 14.12
CA PHE A 28 -10.38 -1.69 13.12
C PHE A 28 -9.29 -2.77 13.09
N THR A 29 -8.01 -2.36 13.04
CA THR A 29 -6.87 -3.28 12.95
C THR A 29 -5.69 -2.78 13.77
N ILE A 30 -4.86 -3.73 14.22
CA ILE A 30 -3.60 -3.46 14.94
C ILE A 30 -2.45 -4.15 14.21
N PRO A 31 -2.05 -3.67 13.03
CA PRO A 31 -0.85 -4.19 12.38
C PRO A 31 0.39 -3.84 13.21
N TYR A 32 1.36 -4.75 13.21
CA TYR A 32 2.62 -4.55 13.92
C TYR A 32 3.71 -4.14 12.94
N THR A 33 4.44 -3.08 13.28
CA THR A 33 5.62 -2.62 12.53
C THR A 33 6.89 -2.91 13.32
N SER A 34 8.00 -3.19 12.62
CA SER A 34 9.32 -3.28 13.23
C SER A 34 9.70 -1.88 13.73
N GLY A 35 9.59 -1.63 15.02
CA GLY A 35 9.98 -0.36 15.61
C GLY A 35 11.48 -0.13 15.50
N THR A 36 11.91 1.12 15.25
CA THR A 36 13.33 1.54 15.29
C THR A 36 14.05 1.23 16.63
N THR A 37 13.30 0.88 17.66
CA THR A 37 13.80 0.47 18.99
C THR A 37 13.94 -1.05 19.15
N GLY A 38 13.78 -1.84 18.09
CA GLY A 38 13.95 -3.30 18.08
C GLY A 38 12.74 -4.10 18.61
N LYS A 39 11.72 -3.46 19.20
CA LYS A 39 10.49 -4.15 19.60
C LYS A 39 9.34 -3.72 18.67
N PRO A 40 8.57 -4.67 18.12
CA PRO A 40 7.40 -4.33 17.29
C PRO A 40 6.41 -3.43 18.01
N LYS A 41 5.84 -2.47 17.26
CA LYS A 41 4.82 -1.55 17.75
C LYS A 41 3.47 -1.87 17.08
N GLY A 42 2.41 -2.04 17.86
CA GLY A 42 1.06 -2.20 17.35
C GLY A 42 0.46 -0.85 16.98
N VAL A 43 0.12 -0.66 15.72
CA VAL A 43 -0.44 0.59 15.17
C VAL A 43 -1.96 0.52 15.27
N LEU A 44 -2.58 1.41 16.04
CA LEU A 44 -4.05 1.45 16.21
C LEU A 44 -4.68 2.17 15.02
N VAL A 45 -5.18 1.42 14.05
CA VAL A 45 -5.82 2.00 12.86
C VAL A 45 -7.33 1.98 13.03
N PRO A 46 -8.02 3.16 13.10
CA PRO A 46 -9.46 3.22 13.30
C PRO A 46 -10.26 2.90 12.03
N TYR A 47 -11.54 2.55 12.22
CA TYR A 47 -12.49 2.33 11.12
C TYR A 47 -12.56 3.54 10.18
N ARG A 48 -12.63 4.76 10.74
CA ARG A 48 -12.66 6.00 9.98
C ARG A 48 -11.51 6.08 8.97
N SER A 49 -10.28 5.89 9.43
CA SER A 49 -9.09 5.98 8.57
C SER A 49 -9.11 4.95 7.45
N ARG A 50 -9.52 3.71 7.77
CA ARG A 50 -9.63 2.66 6.76
C ARG A 50 -10.68 2.94 5.70
N ILE A 51 -11.89 3.30 6.12
CA ILE A 51 -12.98 3.58 5.20
C ILE A 51 -12.64 4.76 4.29
N LEU A 52 -12.15 5.87 4.85
CA LEU A 52 -11.78 7.03 4.05
C LEU A 52 -10.61 6.74 3.09
N GLN A 53 -9.64 5.91 3.51
CA GLN A 53 -8.56 5.47 2.64
C GLN A 53 -9.08 4.63 1.46
N LEU A 54 -10.06 3.73 1.67
CA LEU A 54 -10.68 2.97 0.58
C LEU A 54 -11.33 3.90 -0.46
N PHE A 55 -12.05 4.93 -0.03
CA PHE A 55 -12.60 5.93 -0.95
C PHE A 55 -11.49 6.70 -1.69
N GLY A 56 -10.42 7.11 -0.98
CA GLY A 56 -9.27 7.74 -1.61
C GLY A 56 -8.61 6.84 -2.67
N MET A 57 -8.51 5.53 -2.40
CA MET A 57 -7.98 4.53 -3.34
C MET A 57 -8.85 4.41 -4.60
N ALA A 58 -10.18 4.33 -4.44
CA ALA A 58 -11.08 4.25 -5.59
C ALA A 58 -10.99 5.50 -6.48
N VAL A 59 -10.87 6.69 -5.89
CA VAL A 59 -10.73 7.95 -6.63
C VAL A 59 -9.38 8.03 -7.34
N GLU A 60 -8.28 7.66 -6.65
CA GLU A 60 -6.92 7.86 -7.17
C GLU A 60 -6.54 6.83 -8.23
N TYR A 61 -6.93 5.56 -8.04
CA TYR A 61 -6.55 4.49 -8.97
C TYR A 61 -7.57 4.29 -10.09
N GLY A 62 -8.78 4.86 -9.97
CA GLY A 62 -9.85 4.69 -10.95
C GLY A 62 -10.37 3.26 -11.04
N CYS A 63 -10.16 2.45 -10.01
CA CYS A 63 -10.63 1.08 -9.87
C CYS A 63 -11.40 0.90 -8.54
N TYR A 64 -11.80 -0.33 -8.22
CA TYR A 64 -12.66 -0.69 -7.08
C TYR A 64 -14.11 -0.30 -7.28
N SER A 65 -14.68 -0.74 -8.38
CA SER A 65 -16.13 -0.73 -8.66
C SER A 65 -16.73 -2.14 -8.47
N PRO A 66 -18.05 -2.32 -8.53
CA PRO A 66 -18.67 -3.64 -8.54
C PRO A 66 -18.25 -4.54 -9.71
N ASP A 67 -17.77 -3.96 -10.80
CA ASP A 67 -17.33 -4.68 -11.99
C ASP A 67 -15.85 -5.09 -11.91
N ASP A 68 -15.11 -4.59 -10.91
CA ASP A 68 -13.69 -4.87 -10.77
C ASP A 68 -13.40 -6.22 -10.14
N ARG A 69 -12.36 -6.84 -10.65
CA ARG A 69 -11.83 -8.13 -10.21
C ARG A 69 -10.36 -7.96 -9.84
N PHE A 70 -10.05 -8.12 -8.57
CA PHE A 70 -8.72 -7.85 -8.04
C PHE A 70 -8.02 -9.12 -7.59
N LEU A 71 -6.72 -9.26 -7.91
CA LEU A 71 -5.90 -10.38 -7.46
C LEU A 71 -5.07 -9.96 -6.24
N ALA A 72 -5.25 -10.66 -5.12
CA ALA A 72 -4.52 -10.45 -3.88
C ALA A 72 -3.39 -11.49 -3.77
N ILE A 73 -2.15 -11.07 -4.00
CA ILE A 73 -0.94 -11.90 -3.97
C ILE A 73 -0.05 -11.63 -2.76
N ALA A 74 -0.30 -10.54 -2.06
CA ALA A 74 0.49 -10.16 -0.89
C ALA A 74 -0.16 -10.71 0.40
N PRO A 75 0.66 -11.10 1.41
CA PRO A 75 0.14 -11.63 2.66
C PRO A 75 -0.80 -10.65 3.37
N MET A 76 -2.00 -11.09 3.72
CA MET A 76 -3.02 -10.27 4.39
C MET A 76 -2.67 -9.91 5.84
N CYS A 77 -1.64 -10.49 6.43
CA CYS A 77 -1.14 -10.10 7.75
C CYS A 77 -0.42 -8.72 7.74
N HIS A 78 -0.05 -8.22 6.57
CA HIS A 78 0.50 -6.88 6.38
C HIS A 78 -0.59 -5.88 6.02
N GLY A 79 -0.47 -4.65 6.53
CA GLY A 79 -1.47 -3.60 6.31
C GLY A 79 -1.79 -3.33 4.84
N ALA A 80 -0.77 -3.30 3.97
CA ALA A 80 -0.96 -3.13 2.53
C ALA A 80 -1.65 -4.37 1.90
N GLY A 81 -1.15 -5.59 2.15
CA GLY A 81 -1.77 -6.82 1.64
C GLY A 81 -3.25 -6.91 2.00
N MET A 82 -3.60 -6.59 3.25
CA MET A 82 -4.98 -6.61 3.71
C MET A 82 -5.85 -5.53 3.03
N ILE A 83 -5.40 -4.28 2.97
CA ILE A 83 -6.27 -3.21 2.44
C ILE A 83 -6.53 -3.36 0.95
N PHE A 84 -5.52 -3.78 0.17
CA PHE A 84 -5.69 -4.01 -1.26
C PHE A 84 -6.55 -5.26 -1.57
N ALA A 85 -6.59 -6.26 -0.67
CA ALA A 85 -7.51 -7.38 -0.78
C ALA A 85 -8.95 -7.04 -0.38
N LEU A 86 -9.14 -6.15 0.61
CA LEU A 86 -10.47 -5.75 1.10
C LEU A 86 -11.14 -4.70 0.22
N ALA A 87 -10.37 -3.83 -0.45
CA ALA A 87 -10.90 -2.72 -1.23
C ALA A 87 -11.93 -3.16 -2.29
N PRO A 88 -11.67 -4.12 -3.17
CA PRO A 88 -12.66 -4.55 -4.16
C PRO A 88 -13.94 -5.08 -3.50
N ILE A 89 -13.83 -5.85 -2.43
CA ILE A 89 -14.98 -6.42 -1.70
C ILE A 89 -15.82 -5.30 -1.07
N PHE A 90 -15.18 -4.27 -0.51
CA PHE A 90 -15.86 -3.13 0.10
C PHE A 90 -16.74 -2.39 -0.91
N PHE A 91 -16.32 -2.30 -2.17
CA PHE A 91 -17.07 -1.65 -3.24
C PHE A 91 -17.98 -2.59 -4.03
N GLY A 92 -18.14 -3.85 -3.59
CA GLY A 92 -19.02 -4.83 -4.22
C GLY A 92 -18.43 -5.57 -5.41
N GLY A 93 -17.14 -5.42 -5.65
CA GLY A 93 -16.37 -6.17 -6.64
C GLY A 93 -15.92 -7.54 -6.16
N TYR A 94 -14.91 -8.09 -6.82
CA TYR A 94 -14.40 -9.44 -6.57
C TYR A 94 -12.91 -9.41 -6.16
N ALA A 95 -12.52 -10.26 -5.21
CA ALA A 95 -11.13 -10.49 -4.86
C ALA A 95 -10.79 -11.98 -4.96
N GLU A 96 -9.82 -12.31 -5.78
CA GLU A 96 -9.17 -13.62 -5.80
C GLU A 96 -7.95 -13.58 -4.86
N ILE A 97 -7.87 -14.49 -3.91
CA ILE A 97 -6.77 -14.57 -2.94
C ILE A 97 -5.92 -15.77 -3.27
N MET A 98 -4.63 -15.55 -3.52
CA MET A 98 -3.67 -16.63 -3.76
C MET A 98 -3.06 -17.12 -2.44
N ASP A 99 -2.95 -18.41 -2.28
CA ASP A 99 -2.39 -19.05 -1.08
C ASP A 99 -0.88 -18.84 -0.95
N GLN A 100 -0.19 -18.74 -2.09
CA GLN A 100 1.26 -18.56 -2.16
C GLN A 100 1.66 -17.76 -3.38
N PHE A 101 2.87 -17.22 -3.36
CA PHE A 101 3.43 -16.51 -4.50
C PHE A 101 4.01 -17.52 -5.51
N ASP A 102 3.35 -17.67 -6.63
CA ASP A 102 3.85 -18.39 -7.82
C ASP A 102 3.67 -17.50 -9.05
N PRO A 103 4.76 -17.05 -9.71
CA PRO A 103 4.68 -16.14 -10.84
C PRO A 103 3.86 -16.67 -12.02
N GLU A 104 3.95 -17.96 -12.34
CA GLU A 104 3.23 -18.54 -13.48
C GLU A 104 1.74 -18.71 -13.17
N GLU A 105 1.40 -19.10 -11.95
CA GLU A 105 0.01 -19.13 -11.49
C GLU A 105 -0.61 -17.72 -11.48
N ILE A 106 0.15 -16.70 -11.06
CA ILE A 106 -0.31 -15.30 -11.07
C ILE A 106 -0.68 -14.85 -12.48
N VAL A 107 0.23 -14.96 -13.46
CA VAL A 107 -0.06 -14.49 -14.82
C VAL A 107 -1.17 -15.30 -15.49
N THR A 108 -1.31 -16.57 -15.12
CA THR A 108 -2.41 -17.43 -15.57
C THR A 108 -3.74 -16.95 -14.97
N ALA A 109 -3.78 -16.64 -13.68
CA ALA A 109 -4.96 -16.12 -12.98
C ALA A 109 -5.37 -14.74 -13.52
N LEU A 110 -4.41 -13.84 -13.78
CA LEU A 110 -4.69 -12.52 -14.36
C LEU A 110 -5.54 -12.62 -15.63
N LYS A 111 -5.23 -13.58 -16.50
CA LYS A 111 -5.97 -13.79 -17.74
C LYS A 111 -7.26 -14.58 -17.55
N LYS A 112 -7.18 -15.74 -16.87
CA LYS A 112 -8.29 -16.68 -16.72
C LYS A 112 -9.45 -16.09 -15.96
N GLU A 113 -9.18 -15.34 -14.89
CA GLU A 113 -10.17 -14.75 -14.02
C GLU A 113 -10.58 -13.32 -14.44
N HIS A 114 -10.12 -12.85 -15.60
CA HIS A 114 -10.39 -11.49 -16.10
C HIS A 114 -10.08 -10.41 -15.07
N ILE A 115 -8.93 -10.52 -14.43
CA ILE A 115 -8.49 -9.60 -13.39
C ILE A 115 -8.30 -8.20 -13.97
N THR A 116 -8.89 -7.18 -13.30
CA THR A 116 -8.76 -5.77 -13.68
C THR A 116 -7.63 -5.08 -12.94
N GLY A 117 -7.22 -5.59 -11.78
CA GLY A 117 -6.13 -5.00 -11.01
C GLY A 117 -5.47 -5.93 -10.01
N PHE A 118 -4.24 -5.62 -9.63
CA PHE A 118 -3.56 -6.28 -8.52
C PHE A 118 -2.55 -5.38 -7.83
N PHE A 119 -2.26 -5.72 -6.58
CA PHE A 119 -1.22 -5.10 -5.78
C PHE A 119 -0.02 -6.03 -5.67
N GLY A 120 1.19 -5.49 -5.87
CA GLY A 120 2.44 -6.22 -5.68
C GLY A 120 3.51 -5.38 -5.00
N VAL A 121 4.54 -6.06 -4.49
CA VAL A 121 5.79 -5.45 -4.02
C VAL A 121 6.89 -5.71 -5.05
N PRO A 122 8.03 -4.97 -5.05
CA PRO A 122 9.06 -5.11 -6.09
C PRO A 122 9.55 -6.53 -6.34
N THR A 123 9.64 -7.37 -5.31
CA THR A 123 10.02 -8.79 -5.45
C THR A 123 8.99 -9.62 -6.21
N HIS A 124 7.69 -9.30 -6.10
CA HIS A 124 6.64 -9.95 -6.90
C HIS A 124 6.82 -9.62 -8.38
N PHE A 125 7.02 -8.34 -8.70
CA PHE A 125 7.24 -7.92 -10.09
C PHE A 125 8.51 -8.54 -10.68
N HIS A 126 9.60 -8.59 -9.90
CA HIS A 126 10.82 -9.26 -10.35
C HIS A 126 10.56 -10.74 -10.68
N GLY A 127 9.84 -11.47 -9.83
CA GLY A 127 9.47 -12.87 -10.09
C GLY A 127 8.64 -13.03 -11.36
N ILE A 128 7.59 -12.21 -11.52
CA ILE A 128 6.70 -12.24 -12.69
C ILE A 128 7.49 -11.95 -13.99
N LEU A 129 8.29 -10.90 -14.00
CA LEU A 129 9.06 -10.46 -15.16
C LEU A 129 10.25 -11.39 -15.49
N SER A 130 10.62 -12.28 -14.57
CA SER A 130 11.65 -13.31 -14.82
C SER A 130 11.11 -14.55 -15.58
N LEU A 131 9.80 -14.62 -15.80
CA LEU A 131 9.21 -15.68 -16.62
C LEU A 131 9.65 -15.56 -18.09
N GLU A 132 9.65 -16.67 -18.80
CA GLU A 132 9.91 -16.68 -20.24
C GLU A 132 8.90 -15.79 -20.98
N ASN A 133 9.36 -15.02 -21.98
CA ASN A 133 8.51 -14.13 -22.76
C ASN A 133 7.29 -14.86 -23.37
N ALA A 134 7.46 -16.12 -23.77
CA ALA A 134 6.38 -16.92 -24.32
C ALA A 134 5.23 -17.15 -23.29
N ILE A 135 5.56 -17.27 -22.00
CA ILE A 135 4.58 -17.42 -20.93
C ILE A 135 3.85 -16.10 -20.69
N LEU A 136 4.58 -14.99 -20.64
CA LEU A 136 4.02 -13.64 -20.47
C LEU A 136 3.07 -13.29 -21.62
N GLU A 137 3.50 -13.47 -22.87
CA GLU A 137 2.67 -13.18 -24.05
C GLU A 137 1.43 -14.08 -24.13
N LYS A 138 1.58 -15.38 -23.84
CA LYS A 138 0.44 -16.32 -23.78
C LYS A 138 -0.61 -15.90 -22.77
N ASN A 139 -0.19 -15.37 -21.63
CA ASN A 139 -1.04 -15.03 -20.50
C ASN A 139 -1.30 -13.53 -20.37
N LYS A 140 -0.98 -12.71 -21.38
CA LYS A 140 -1.22 -11.26 -21.35
C LYS A 140 -2.71 -10.98 -21.08
N PRO A 141 -3.04 -10.31 -19.96
CA PRO A 141 -4.42 -10.04 -19.60
C PRO A 141 -4.94 -8.83 -20.37
N ALA A 142 -6.04 -9.00 -21.10
CA ALA A 142 -6.68 -7.89 -21.83
C ALA A 142 -7.53 -6.99 -20.90
N SER A 143 -7.88 -7.50 -19.73
CA SER A 143 -8.73 -6.83 -18.73
C SER A 143 -7.95 -6.02 -17.70
N LEU A 144 -6.62 -6.11 -17.67
CA LEU A 144 -5.81 -5.47 -16.65
C LEU A 144 -5.73 -3.96 -16.88
N GLU A 145 -6.20 -3.19 -15.93
CA GLU A 145 -6.28 -1.73 -15.95
C GLU A 145 -5.41 -1.08 -14.89
N THR A 146 -5.16 -1.79 -13.77
CA THR A 146 -4.46 -1.19 -12.63
C THR A 146 -3.46 -2.16 -11.99
N ILE A 147 -2.22 -1.72 -11.90
CA ILE A 147 -1.15 -2.38 -11.11
C ILE A 147 -0.71 -1.39 -10.04
N ILE A 148 -0.67 -1.81 -8.78
CA ILE A 148 -0.24 -0.96 -7.69
C ILE A 148 1.03 -1.54 -7.06
N SER A 149 2.08 -0.72 -6.94
CA SER A 149 3.31 -1.05 -6.24
C SER A 149 3.46 -0.24 -4.95
N ASN A 150 3.89 -0.88 -3.87
CA ASN A 150 4.13 -0.23 -2.57
C ASN A 150 5.16 -1.04 -1.75
N ALA A 151 5.40 -0.63 -0.53
CA ALA A 151 6.23 -1.25 0.51
C ALA A 151 7.74 -1.11 0.33
N ALA A 152 8.25 -0.87 -0.86
CA ALA A 152 9.63 -0.54 -1.15
C ALA A 152 9.72 0.25 -2.46
N ALA A 153 10.81 0.98 -2.66
CA ALA A 153 11.07 1.67 -3.92
C ALA A 153 11.10 0.67 -5.09
N LEU A 154 10.36 0.96 -6.15
CA LEU A 154 10.35 0.14 -7.35
C LEU A 154 11.51 0.55 -8.27
N PRO A 155 12.47 -0.35 -8.57
CA PRO A 155 13.59 -0.03 -9.45
C PRO A 155 13.11 0.44 -10.82
N GLN A 156 13.76 1.46 -11.40
CA GLN A 156 13.35 2.04 -12.67
C GLN A 156 13.31 1.00 -13.81
N ALA A 157 14.29 0.10 -13.87
CA ALA A 157 14.30 -0.98 -14.86
C ALA A 157 13.06 -1.90 -14.76
N ILE A 158 12.58 -2.17 -13.53
CA ILE A 158 11.37 -2.95 -13.31
C ILE A 158 10.13 -2.17 -13.79
N LYS A 159 10.06 -0.85 -13.56
CA LYS A 159 8.96 0.00 -14.08
C LYS A 159 8.88 -0.06 -15.61
N GLU A 160 10.03 0.08 -16.27
CA GLU A 160 10.14 0.00 -17.75
C GLU A 160 9.66 -1.35 -18.28
N GLU A 161 10.05 -2.45 -17.62
CA GLU A 161 9.60 -3.79 -17.98
C GLU A 161 8.11 -4.00 -17.72
N ILE A 162 7.56 -3.53 -16.59
CA ILE A 162 6.12 -3.59 -16.31
C ILE A 162 5.33 -2.86 -17.41
N VAL A 163 5.73 -1.64 -17.74
CA VAL A 163 5.10 -0.83 -18.79
C VAL A 163 5.17 -1.54 -20.14
N LYS A 164 6.31 -2.12 -20.49
CA LYS A 164 6.49 -2.88 -21.73
C LYS A 164 5.58 -4.12 -21.82
N VAL A 165 5.44 -4.86 -20.72
CA VAL A 165 4.66 -6.12 -20.67
C VAL A 165 3.16 -5.85 -20.55
N PHE A 166 2.76 -4.96 -19.66
CA PHE A 166 1.35 -4.77 -19.28
C PHE A 166 0.71 -3.51 -19.89
N GLY A 167 1.50 -2.52 -20.33
CA GLY A 167 1.02 -1.29 -20.96
C GLY A 167 1.33 -0.01 -20.19
N ASP A 168 1.22 1.12 -20.88
CA ASP A 168 1.71 2.42 -20.42
C ASP A 168 0.85 3.05 -19.30
N ASN A 169 -0.42 2.65 -19.16
CA ASN A 169 -1.39 3.35 -18.31
C ASN A 169 -1.86 2.52 -17.11
N VAL A 170 -1.12 1.50 -16.70
CA VAL A 170 -1.59 0.57 -15.65
C VAL A 170 -0.86 0.71 -14.32
N LEU A 171 0.40 1.18 -14.31
CA LEU A 171 1.25 1.15 -13.11
C LEU A 171 1.08 2.39 -12.24
N HIS A 172 0.72 2.18 -10.99
CA HIS A 172 0.79 3.15 -9.89
C HIS A 172 1.90 2.74 -8.92
N GLU A 173 2.72 3.69 -8.48
CA GLU A 173 3.64 3.47 -7.37
C GLU A 173 3.25 4.38 -6.20
N THR A 174 2.99 3.79 -5.05
CA THR A 174 2.53 4.52 -3.88
C THR A 174 3.56 4.52 -2.76
N TYR A 175 3.63 5.61 -2.02
CA TYR A 175 4.39 5.70 -0.78
C TYR A 175 3.43 5.92 0.38
N GLY A 176 3.73 5.30 1.50
CA GLY A 176 2.97 5.45 2.72
C GLY A 176 3.53 4.64 3.89
N SER A 177 2.87 4.74 5.02
CA SER A 177 3.21 4.00 6.22
C SER A 177 1.97 3.35 6.83
N THR A 178 2.18 2.44 7.75
CA THR A 178 1.07 1.84 8.51
C THR A 178 0.32 2.89 9.33
N GLU A 179 1.04 3.88 9.84
CA GLU A 179 0.55 4.97 10.67
C GLU A 179 -0.21 6.04 9.87
N GLY A 180 0.25 6.33 8.65
CA GLY A 180 -0.25 7.41 7.80
C GLY A 180 -1.17 6.97 6.67
N GLY A 181 -1.25 5.66 6.43
CA GLY A 181 -1.89 5.14 5.23
C GLY A 181 -1.09 5.47 3.96
N ILE A 182 -1.78 5.67 2.85
CA ILE A 182 -1.16 6.10 1.59
C ILE A 182 -0.94 7.62 1.64
N ILE A 183 0.30 8.05 1.43
CA ILE A 183 0.72 9.46 1.54
C ILE A 183 0.86 10.09 0.16
N SER A 184 1.46 9.38 -0.79
CA SER A 184 1.61 9.86 -2.17
C SER A 184 1.44 8.74 -3.18
N ASN A 185 1.19 9.12 -4.45
CA ASN A 185 1.08 8.20 -5.56
C ASN A 185 1.73 8.78 -6.83
N LEU A 186 2.59 7.99 -7.46
CA LEU A 186 3.09 8.25 -8.81
C LEU A 186 2.15 7.57 -9.80
N ARG A 187 1.47 8.40 -10.62
CA ARG A 187 0.47 7.95 -11.58
C ARG A 187 1.11 7.32 -12.82
N PRO A 188 0.37 6.50 -13.57
CA PRO A 188 0.88 5.81 -14.76
C PRO A 188 1.58 6.72 -15.77
N ALA A 189 1.02 7.88 -16.07
CA ALA A 189 1.58 8.84 -17.03
C ALA A 189 2.98 9.38 -16.65
N ASP A 190 3.36 9.28 -15.37
CA ASP A 190 4.61 9.85 -14.85
C ASP A 190 5.69 8.80 -14.53
N GLN A 191 5.36 7.51 -14.62
CA GLN A 191 6.26 6.41 -14.22
C GLN A 191 7.62 6.42 -14.93
N LEU A 192 7.63 6.78 -16.21
CA LEU A 192 8.85 6.84 -17.02
C LEU A 192 9.42 8.28 -17.13
N ARG A 193 8.61 9.30 -16.78
CA ARG A 193 9.03 10.71 -16.80
C ARG A 193 9.73 11.12 -15.50
N LYS A 194 9.26 10.62 -14.35
CA LYS A 194 9.75 10.97 -13.01
C LYS A 194 10.50 9.78 -12.40
N LEU A 195 11.82 9.75 -12.63
CA LEU A 195 12.66 8.64 -12.19
C LEU A 195 12.81 8.62 -10.66
N GLN A 196 12.64 7.44 -10.05
CA GLN A 196 12.77 7.21 -8.59
C GLN A 196 11.87 8.12 -7.74
N CYS A 197 10.73 8.53 -8.28
CA CYS A 197 9.76 9.40 -7.66
C CYS A 197 8.63 8.56 -7.03
N VAL A 198 8.07 9.03 -5.93
CA VAL A 198 6.90 8.42 -5.29
C VAL A 198 5.61 9.25 -5.52
N GLY A 199 5.68 10.21 -6.44
CA GLY A 199 4.53 10.94 -6.97
C GLY A 199 4.13 12.19 -6.20
N GLN A 200 2.85 12.49 -6.27
CA GLN A 200 2.21 13.66 -5.68
C GLN A 200 1.33 13.25 -4.49
N PRO A 201 0.88 14.19 -3.64
CA PRO A 201 0.04 13.88 -2.49
C PRO A 201 -1.19 13.07 -2.88
N PHE A 202 -1.46 12.02 -2.12
CA PHE A 202 -2.67 11.21 -2.24
C PHE A 202 -3.93 12.05 -1.91
N PRO A 203 -5.12 11.72 -2.40
CA PRO A 203 -6.34 12.48 -2.11
C PRO A 203 -6.49 12.81 -0.61
N CYS A 204 -6.86 14.04 -0.30
CA CYS A 204 -7.00 14.58 1.06
C CYS A 204 -5.73 14.52 1.93
N THR A 205 -4.55 14.37 1.34
CA THR A 205 -3.28 14.35 2.06
C THR A 205 -2.51 15.67 1.86
N TYR A 206 -2.07 16.26 2.96
CA TYR A 206 -1.14 17.38 2.97
C TYR A 206 0.26 16.86 3.33
N ILE A 207 1.27 17.38 2.67
CA ILE A 207 2.67 17.00 2.89
C ILE A 207 3.50 18.25 3.13
N LYS A 208 4.36 18.22 4.14
CA LYS A 208 5.44 19.18 4.37
C LYS A 208 6.77 18.45 4.38
N VAL A 209 7.81 19.08 3.89
CA VAL A 209 9.19 18.63 4.04
C VAL A 209 9.90 19.71 4.85
N ILE A 210 10.39 19.36 6.03
CA ILE A 210 10.91 20.30 7.04
C ILE A 210 12.40 20.05 7.22
N ASN A 211 13.20 21.11 7.11
CA ASN A 211 14.63 21.06 7.30
C ASN A 211 15.04 21.03 8.78
N GLU A 212 16.32 20.91 9.07
CA GLU A 212 16.87 20.86 10.44
C GLU A 212 16.62 22.13 11.26
N SER A 213 16.36 23.28 10.58
CA SER A 213 16.04 24.54 11.24
C SER A 213 14.57 24.65 11.63
N GLY A 214 13.72 23.70 11.20
CA GLY A 214 12.28 23.69 11.44
C GLY A 214 11.46 24.45 10.38
N ASP A 215 12.11 24.88 9.30
CA ASP A 215 11.47 25.60 8.19
C ASP A 215 11.04 24.62 7.09
N GLU A 216 10.00 24.98 6.31
CA GLU A 216 9.61 24.20 5.14
C GLU A 216 10.68 24.34 4.05
N CYS A 217 11.15 23.20 3.51
CA CYS A 217 12.19 23.10 2.50
C CYS A 217 11.81 23.81 1.20
N ASN A 218 12.80 24.46 0.58
CA ASN A 218 12.70 24.89 -0.81
C ASN A 218 12.67 23.69 -1.78
N PRO A 219 12.25 23.87 -3.04
CA PRO A 219 12.34 22.82 -4.04
C PRO A 219 13.74 22.22 -4.11
N ASN A 220 13.80 20.87 -4.18
CA ASN A 220 15.01 20.04 -4.17
C ASN A 220 15.85 20.05 -2.89
N GLU A 221 15.49 20.81 -1.87
CA GLU A 221 16.08 20.72 -0.52
C GLU A 221 15.56 19.47 0.20
N VAL A 222 16.47 18.77 0.90
CA VAL A 222 16.15 17.54 1.65
C VAL A 222 15.76 17.89 3.08
N GLY A 223 14.68 17.32 3.54
CA GLY A 223 14.20 17.43 4.91
C GLY A 223 13.38 16.22 5.35
N GLU A 224 12.90 16.25 6.58
CA GLU A 224 12.02 15.22 7.12
C GLU A 224 10.59 15.42 6.59
N ILE A 225 9.96 14.32 6.14
CA ILE A 225 8.58 14.37 5.64
C ILE A 225 7.58 14.30 6.78
N PHE A 226 6.61 15.21 6.72
CA PHE A 226 5.42 15.23 7.57
C PHE A 226 4.17 15.14 6.69
N SER A 227 3.21 14.32 7.11
CA SER A 227 1.93 14.18 6.40
C SER A 227 0.76 14.42 7.34
N SER A 228 -0.32 15.00 6.82
CA SER A 228 -1.60 15.17 7.51
C SER A 228 -2.73 14.73 6.60
N SER A 229 -3.56 13.84 7.08
CA SER A 229 -4.65 13.26 6.29
C SER A 229 -5.75 12.69 7.18
N PRO A 230 -6.94 12.37 6.65
CA PRO A 230 -7.97 11.64 7.39
C PRO A 230 -7.63 10.15 7.60
N TYR A 231 -6.47 9.68 7.13
CA TYR A 231 -6.05 8.27 7.16
C TYR A 231 -5.14 7.93 8.35
N LEU A 232 -4.82 8.90 9.20
CA LEU A 232 -3.90 8.74 10.32
C LEU A 232 -4.41 7.72 11.33
N PHE A 233 -3.46 7.08 11.99
CA PHE A 233 -3.70 6.15 13.10
C PHE A 233 -4.13 6.89 14.40
N ASN A 234 -4.67 6.13 15.37
CA ASN A 234 -5.00 6.65 16.72
C ASN A 234 -3.79 6.68 17.67
N GLY A 235 -2.64 6.13 17.25
CA GLY A 235 -1.44 6.00 18.06
C GLY A 235 -0.95 4.56 18.16
N TYR A 236 0.13 4.35 18.90
CA TYR A 236 0.70 3.03 19.15
C TYR A 236 0.13 2.40 20.41
N TRP A 237 -0.22 1.11 20.33
CA TRP A 237 -0.77 0.36 21.46
C TRP A 237 0.16 0.38 22.67
N LYS A 238 -0.32 0.98 23.80
CA LYS A 238 0.43 1.13 25.05
C LYS A 238 1.80 1.82 24.91
N ARG A 239 1.93 2.75 23.95
CA ARG A 239 3.16 3.49 23.66
C ARG A 239 2.87 5.00 23.49
N PRO A 240 2.44 5.70 24.57
CA PRO A 240 2.06 7.12 24.46
C PRO A 240 3.21 8.02 24.03
N LYS A 241 4.43 7.80 24.52
CA LYS A 241 5.60 8.62 24.17
C LYS A 241 5.94 8.52 22.69
N GLU A 242 6.03 7.29 22.16
CA GLU A 242 6.30 7.06 20.74
C GLU A 242 5.15 7.60 19.86
N THR A 243 3.94 7.67 20.38
CA THR A 243 2.80 8.28 19.68
C THR A 243 2.97 9.80 19.60
N GLU A 244 3.33 10.45 20.69
CA GLU A 244 3.60 11.91 20.73
C GLU A 244 4.79 12.30 19.85
N GLU A 245 5.83 11.45 19.79
CA GLU A 245 6.99 11.67 18.92
C GLU A 245 6.64 11.54 17.42
N ALA A 246 5.69 10.67 17.06
CA ALA A 246 5.31 10.41 15.67
C ALA A 246 4.19 11.33 15.19
N LEU A 247 3.28 11.76 16.07
CA LEU A 247 2.07 12.50 15.73
C LEU A 247 1.94 13.74 16.61
N ASP A 248 2.12 14.91 15.99
CA ASP A 248 1.93 16.21 16.65
C ASP A 248 0.92 17.06 15.88
N GLN A 249 -0.10 17.56 16.57
CA GLN A 249 -1.16 18.44 16.03
C GLN A 249 -1.74 17.99 14.68
N GLY A 250 -1.89 16.67 14.48
CA GLY A 250 -2.41 16.09 13.26
C GLY A 250 -1.38 15.95 12.11
N TRP A 251 -0.11 16.19 12.39
CA TRP A 251 1.02 15.92 11.50
C TRP A 251 1.78 14.69 11.95
N LEU A 252 1.89 13.73 11.05
CA LEU A 252 2.62 12.48 11.26
C LEU A 252 3.99 12.54 10.59
N THR A 253 5.01 12.10 11.31
CA THR A 253 6.30 11.69 10.73
C THR A 253 6.64 10.27 11.15
N VAL A 254 7.29 9.54 10.26
CA VAL A 254 7.89 8.21 10.52
C VAL A 254 9.41 8.24 10.40
N GLY A 255 9.98 9.46 10.26
CA GLY A 255 11.43 9.69 10.17
C GLY A 255 12.01 9.44 8.77
N ASP A 256 11.20 9.45 7.73
CA ASP A 256 11.70 9.39 6.36
C ASP A 256 12.19 10.78 5.92
N LEU A 257 13.28 10.81 5.13
CA LEU A 257 13.82 12.01 4.51
C LEU A 257 13.35 12.08 3.05
N ALA A 258 12.91 13.26 2.65
CA ALA A 258 12.36 13.48 1.32
C ALA A 258 12.77 14.84 0.77
N LYS A 259 12.57 15.03 -0.54
CA LYS A 259 12.58 16.33 -1.20
C LYS A 259 11.42 16.44 -2.17
N ARG A 260 11.03 17.65 -2.53
CA ARG A 260 10.07 17.93 -3.61
C ARG A 260 10.77 18.63 -4.75
N ASP A 261 10.43 18.28 -6.00
CA ASP A 261 10.89 19.07 -7.15
C ASP A 261 10.01 20.32 -7.39
N ASP A 262 10.38 21.12 -8.39
CA ASP A 262 9.66 22.36 -8.75
C ASP A 262 8.22 22.11 -9.25
N GLU A 263 7.88 20.86 -9.66
CA GLU A 263 6.54 20.45 -10.05
C GLU A 263 5.74 19.85 -8.84
N GLY A 264 6.34 19.80 -7.64
CA GLY A 264 5.73 19.29 -6.42
C GLY A 264 5.77 17.77 -6.27
N TYR A 265 6.51 17.06 -7.12
CA TYR A 265 6.71 15.61 -7.00
C TYR A 265 7.65 15.26 -5.84
N LEU A 266 7.30 14.22 -5.10
CA LEU A 266 7.99 13.75 -3.91
C LEU A 266 9.00 12.66 -4.25
N TYR A 267 10.19 12.78 -3.66
CA TYR A 267 11.28 11.80 -3.75
C TYR A 267 11.70 11.41 -2.35
N ILE A 268 11.62 10.12 -2.02
CA ILE A 268 12.17 9.61 -0.76
C ILE A 268 13.66 9.42 -0.96
N VAL A 269 14.44 10.03 -0.08
CA VAL A 269 15.92 10.06 -0.19
C VAL A 269 16.54 9.01 0.72
N ASP A 270 16.09 8.93 1.97
CA ASP A 270 16.66 8.05 3.00
C ASP A 270 15.71 7.94 4.20
N ARG A 271 16.12 7.18 5.21
CA ARG A 271 15.52 7.17 6.54
C ARG A 271 16.48 7.76 7.56
N LYS A 272 15.95 8.58 8.46
CA LYS A 272 16.71 9.23 9.53
C LYS A 272 17.37 8.21 10.48
N LYS A 273 16.84 6.97 10.50
CA LYS A 273 17.40 5.83 11.23
C LYS A 273 17.49 4.65 10.27
N ASP A 274 18.67 4.06 10.12
CA ASP A 274 18.94 2.94 9.23
C ASP A 274 17.93 1.80 9.46
N MET A 275 17.15 1.49 8.45
CA MET A 275 16.25 0.36 8.43
C MET A 275 16.43 -0.40 7.13
N VAL A 276 16.70 -1.71 7.21
CA VAL A 276 16.82 -2.56 6.04
C VAL A 276 15.44 -3.04 5.61
N ILE A 277 15.11 -2.91 4.32
CA ILE A 277 13.88 -3.46 3.74
C ILE A 277 14.25 -4.72 2.96
N SER A 278 13.65 -5.86 3.33
CA SER A 278 13.80 -7.13 2.62
C SER A 278 12.44 -7.72 2.29
N GLY A 279 12.19 -7.97 0.98
CA GLY A 279 10.92 -8.54 0.52
C GLY A 279 9.68 -7.71 0.85
N GLY A 280 9.82 -6.38 0.99
CA GLY A 280 8.73 -5.49 1.41
C GLY A 280 8.49 -5.46 2.93
N ILE A 281 9.32 -6.13 3.72
CA ILE A 281 9.27 -6.16 5.18
C ILE A 281 10.41 -5.31 5.74
N ASN A 282 10.07 -4.41 6.67
CA ASN A 282 11.06 -3.62 7.40
C ASN A 282 11.72 -4.48 8.49
N ILE A 283 13.03 -4.56 8.45
CA ILE A 283 13.87 -5.32 9.41
C ILE A 283 14.71 -4.34 10.24
#